data_81457f48aa268f0226157fba8f957e93
#
_entry.id   81457f48aa268f0226157fba8f957e93
#
_cell.length_a   1.000
_cell.length_b   1.000
_cell.length_c   1.000
_cell.angle_alpha   90.00
_cell.angle_beta   90.00
_cell.angle_gamma   90.00
#
_symmetry.space_group_name_H-M   'P 1'
#
loop_
_entity.id
_entity.type
_entity.pdbx_description
1 polymer ?
#
loop_
_entity_poly.entity_id
_entity_poly.type
_entity_poly.pdbx_seq_one_letter_code
_entity_poly.pdbx_strand_id
1 'polypeptide(L)'
;MCSVLDPKAAPVQHIAPVSVPFYAEQTDECMVFEHTWRCHLPLLIKGPTGCGKTRFVEHMAARLERPLVTVSCHDDLSAADLVGRFLIGNGETIWSDGPLARAVRTGAICYLDEVVEARKDTTVVLHPLADDRRALPIERTGEQLQAAPGFMLVMSYNPGYQNVLKGLKPSTRQRFVALDMG
;
A
#
# COMPACT_ATOMS: atom_id res chain seq x y z
N MET A 1 41.11 13.13 -10.06
CA MET A 1 40.25 12.10 -9.44
C MET A 1 39.21 12.84 -8.61
N CYS A 2 38.05 13.07 -9.17
CA CYS A 2 36.96 13.78 -8.51
C CYS A 2 35.87 12.76 -8.21
N SER A 3 35.66 12.44 -6.93
CA SER A 3 34.60 11.53 -6.50
C SER A 3 33.26 12.23 -6.63
N VAL A 4 32.41 11.70 -7.48
CA VAL A 4 31.02 12.10 -7.64
C VAL A 4 30.27 11.66 -6.37
N LEU A 5 29.84 12.64 -5.59
CA LEU A 5 28.94 12.42 -4.45
C LEU A 5 27.52 12.17 -4.99
N ASP A 6 26.98 11.00 -4.70
CA ASP A 6 25.58 10.65 -4.92
C ASP A 6 24.64 11.68 -4.24
N PRO A 7 23.66 12.26 -4.95
CA PRO A 7 22.68 13.12 -4.30
C PRO A 7 21.77 12.26 -3.44
N LYS A 8 21.82 12.50 -2.15
CA LYS A 8 21.03 11.89 -1.08
C LYS A 8 19.57 11.72 -1.49
N ALA A 9 19.17 10.47 -1.70
CA ALA A 9 17.78 10.06 -1.55
C ALA A 9 17.32 10.48 -0.14
N ALA A 10 16.16 11.15 -0.04
CA ALA A 10 15.56 11.46 1.24
C ALA A 10 15.45 10.16 2.07
N PRO A 11 15.72 10.19 3.38
CA PRO A 11 15.73 8.98 4.18
C PRO A 11 14.35 8.34 4.14
N VAL A 12 14.25 7.21 3.45
CA VAL A 12 13.18 6.28 3.65
C VAL A 12 13.29 5.88 5.11
N GLN A 13 12.33 6.25 5.94
CA GLN A 13 12.23 5.69 7.27
C GLN A 13 11.92 4.19 7.11
N HIS A 14 12.95 3.40 6.90
CA HIS A 14 12.90 1.97 7.14
C HIS A 14 12.81 1.80 8.67
N ILE A 15 11.62 1.87 9.20
CA ILE A 15 11.36 1.32 10.51
C ILE A 15 11.24 -0.19 10.30
N ALA A 16 12.39 -0.87 10.21
CA ALA A 16 12.39 -2.27 10.55
C ALA A 16 12.04 -2.32 12.04
N PRO A 17 10.92 -2.91 12.46
CA PRO A 17 10.58 -2.95 13.87
C PRO A 17 11.63 -3.77 14.60
N VAL A 18 12.29 -3.17 15.59
CA VAL A 18 13.25 -3.83 16.51
C VAL A 18 12.52 -4.93 17.32
N SER A 19 11.19 -4.90 17.34
CA SER A 19 10.33 -5.93 17.95
C SER A 19 9.02 -6.02 17.18
N VAL A 20 8.49 -7.25 17.05
CA VAL A 20 7.17 -7.48 16.47
C VAL A 20 6.12 -6.81 17.38
N PRO A 21 5.29 -5.88 16.89
CA PRO A 21 4.25 -5.24 17.69
C PRO A 21 3.31 -6.29 18.26
N PHE A 22 2.94 -6.17 19.53
CA PHE A 22 1.99 -7.10 20.15
C PHE A 22 0.63 -7.01 19.47
N TYR A 23 0.09 -8.16 19.09
CA TYR A 23 -1.27 -8.34 18.58
C TYR A 23 -1.83 -9.64 19.14
N ALA A 24 -3.06 -9.60 19.65
CA ALA A 24 -3.77 -10.78 20.13
C ALA A 24 -4.68 -11.29 19.01
N GLU A 25 -4.28 -12.42 18.43
CA GLU A 25 -5.07 -13.09 17.38
C GLU A 25 -6.44 -13.49 17.94
N GLN A 26 -7.50 -13.18 17.21
CA GLN A 26 -8.87 -13.45 17.62
C GLN A 26 -9.43 -14.72 16.98
N THR A 27 -9.08 -14.95 15.73
CA THR A 27 -9.52 -16.08 14.92
C THR A 27 -8.34 -16.63 14.11
N ASP A 28 -8.47 -16.68 12.80
CA ASP A 28 -7.46 -17.16 11.85
C ASP A 28 -6.89 -16.05 10.95
N GLU A 29 -7.09 -14.78 11.36
CA GLU A 29 -6.71 -13.62 10.55
C GLU A 29 -5.22 -13.58 10.20
N CYS A 30 -4.35 -14.04 11.10
CA CYS A 30 -2.92 -14.12 10.83
C CYS A 30 -2.59 -15.15 9.73
N MET A 31 -3.26 -16.31 9.78
CA MET A 31 -3.09 -17.35 8.77
C MET A 31 -3.63 -16.89 7.41
N VAL A 32 -4.81 -16.25 7.39
CA VAL A 32 -5.41 -15.69 6.16
C VAL A 32 -4.48 -14.65 5.54
N PHE A 33 -3.92 -13.74 6.34
CA PHE A 33 -3.00 -12.72 5.86
C PHE A 33 -1.75 -13.36 5.23
N GLU A 34 -1.12 -14.31 5.92
CA GLU A 34 0.10 -14.98 5.46
C GLU A 34 -0.15 -15.77 4.16
N HIS A 35 -1.25 -16.51 4.06
CA HIS A 35 -1.62 -17.22 2.83
C HIS A 35 -1.91 -16.25 1.68
N THR A 36 -2.63 -15.17 1.94
CA THR A 36 -2.92 -14.13 0.93
C THR A 36 -1.63 -13.53 0.40
N TRP A 37 -0.68 -13.21 1.29
CA TRP A 37 0.63 -12.70 0.90
C TRP A 37 1.43 -13.71 0.06
N ARG A 38 1.47 -14.99 0.46
CA ARG A 38 2.15 -16.07 -0.30
C ARG A 38 1.54 -16.30 -1.67
N CYS A 39 0.24 -16.16 -1.80
CA CYS A 39 -0.48 -16.27 -3.06
C CYS A 39 -0.40 -14.99 -3.92
N HIS A 40 0.28 -13.95 -3.44
CA HIS A 40 0.39 -12.66 -4.12
C HIS A 40 -0.96 -11.97 -4.38
N LEU A 41 -1.96 -12.24 -3.56
CA LEU A 41 -3.27 -11.63 -3.67
C LEU A 41 -3.37 -10.35 -2.82
N PRO A 42 -4.19 -9.38 -3.22
CA PRO A 42 -4.47 -8.22 -2.40
C PRO A 42 -5.47 -8.55 -1.30
N LEU A 43 -5.35 -7.85 -0.16
CA LEU A 43 -6.20 -8.05 1.02
C LEU A 43 -7.08 -6.81 1.27
N LEU A 44 -8.35 -7.04 1.59
CA LEU A 44 -9.30 -6.02 2.00
C LEU A 44 -9.79 -6.32 3.42
N ILE A 45 -9.42 -5.47 4.36
CA ILE A 45 -9.78 -5.60 5.78
C ILE A 45 -11.01 -4.73 6.06
N LYS A 46 -12.05 -5.37 6.54
CA LYS A 46 -13.28 -4.71 6.98
C LYS A 46 -13.37 -4.76 8.50
N GLY A 47 -13.72 -3.67 9.13
CA GLY A 47 -13.92 -3.63 10.59
C GLY A 47 -14.19 -2.23 11.10
N PRO A 48 -14.83 -2.10 12.27
CA PRO A 48 -15.12 -0.79 12.86
C PRO A 48 -13.85 -0.01 13.22
N THR A 49 -13.99 1.28 13.43
CA THR A 49 -12.90 2.11 13.93
C THR A 49 -12.47 1.60 15.31
N GLY A 50 -11.15 1.48 15.53
CA GLY A 50 -10.59 1.04 16.80
C GLY A 50 -10.50 -0.48 17.00
N CYS A 51 -10.95 -1.33 16.05
CA CYS A 51 -10.83 -2.79 16.18
C CYS A 51 -9.39 -3.33 15.96
N GLY A 52 -8.41 -2.46 15.73
CA GLY A 52 -7.00 -2.86 15.66
C GLY A 52 -6.47 -3.18 14.27
N LYS A 53 -7.15 -2.80 13.17
CA LYS A 53 -6.71 -3.07 11.78
C LYS A 53 -5.27 -2.65 11.51
N THR A 54 -4.92 -1.41 11.84
CA THR A 54 -3.57 -0.88 11.61
C THR A 54 -2.54 -1.66 12.41
N ARG A 55 -2.85 -1.96 13.70
CA ARG A 55 -1.98 -2.74 14.57
C ARG A 55 -1.76 -4.15 14.06
N PHE A 56 -2.81 -4.78 13.54
CA PHE A 56 -2.74 -6.09 12.90
C PHE A 56 -1.80 -6.08 11.67
N VAL A 57 -1.93 -5.10 10.79
CA VAL A 57 -1.06 -5.00 9.60
C VAL A 57 0.39 -4.75 9.99
N GLU A 58 0.64 -3.90 11.00
CA GLU A 58 1.99 -3.68 11.57
C GLU A 58 2.60 -4.98 12.12
N HIS A 59 1.80 -5.75 12.89
CA HIS A 59 2.21 -7.03 13.42
C HIS A 59 2.59 -8.01 12.30
N MET A 60 1.73 -8.13 11.29
CA MET A 60 1.97 -9.06 10.18
C MET A 60 3.15 -8.65 9.30
N ALA A 61 3.34 -7.35 9.05
CA ALA A 61 4.51 -6.87 8.32
C ALA A 61 5.81 -7.21 9.06
N ALA A 62 5.84 -6.99 10.38
CA ALA A 62 6.98 -7.34 11.23
C ALA A 62 7.23 -8.86 11.28
N ARG A 63 6.16 -9.66 11.42
CA ARG A 63 6.23 -11.13 11.44
C ARG A 63 6.75 -11.72 10.13
N LEU A 64 6.41 -11.09 9.00
CA LEU A 64 6.88 -11.49 7.66
C LEU A 64 8.24 -10.86 7.29
N GLU A 65 8.82 -10.06 8.19
CA GLU A 65 10.08 -9.32 7.95
C GLU A 65 10.00 -8.46 6.67
N ARG A 66 8.83 -7.80 6.46
CA ARG A 66 8.60 -6.95 5.30
C ARG A 66 8.49 -5.48 5.70
N PRO A 67 9.08 -4.58 4.91
CA PRO A 67 8.84 -3.16 5.10
C PRO A 67 7.34 -2.86 4.96
N LEU A 68 6.85 -1.94 5.78
CA LEU A 68 5.48 -1.47 5.73
C LEU A 68 5.45 -0.01 5.27
N VAL A 69 4.62 0.27 4.28
CA VAL A 69 4.30 1.62 3.84
C VAL A 69 2.83 1.87 4.13
N THR A 70 2.54 2.70 5.11
CA THR A 70 1.17 3.08 5.49
C THR A 70 0.79 4.42 4.88
N VAL A 71 -0.41 4.49 4.31
CA VAL A 71 -1.01 5.71 3.77
C VAL A 71 -2.42 5.84 4.35
N SER A 72 -2.67 6.93 5.09
CA SER A 72 -4.03 7.30 5.47
C SER A 72 -4.72 7.96 4.28
N CYS A 73 -5.82 7.37 3.84
CA CYS A 73 -6.61 7.91 2.75
C CYS A 73 -7.54 9.02 3.25
N HIS A 74 -7.68 10.06 2.46
CA HIS A 74 -8.59 11.19 2.70
C HIS A 74 -9.00 11.77 1.34
N ASP A 75 -10.00 12.61 1.32
CA ASP A 75 -10.59 13.18 0.08
C ASP A 75 -9.66 14.13 -0.71
N ASP A 76 -8.60 14.65 -0.09
CA ASP A 76 -7.57 15.43 -0.78
C ASP A 76 -6.45 14.57 -1.39
N LEU A 77 -6.37 13.27 -1.04
CA LEU A 77 -5.32 12.38 -1.55
C LEU A 77 -5.54 12.09 -3.03
N SER A 78 -4.61 12.51 -3.86
CA SER A 78 -4.65 12.27 -5.31
C SER A 78 -3.85 11.04 -5.73
N ALA A 79 -4.13 10.52 -6.93
CA ALA A 79 -3.33 9.47 -7.54
C ALA A 79 -1.84 9.85 -7.68
N ALA A 80 -1.55 11.13 -7.93
CA ALA A 80 -0.18 11.63 -8.03
C ALA A 80 0.56 11.57 -6.69
N ASP A 81 -0.14 11.76 -5.57
CA ASP A 81 0.49 11.65 -4.25
C ASP A 81 0.86 10.20 -3.92
N LEU A 82 0.09 9.22 -4.40
CA LEU A 82 0.41 7.80 -4.27
C LEU A 82 1.53 7.33 -5.19
N VAL A 83 1.46 7.73 -6.47
CA VAL A 83 2.37 7.23 -7.51
C VAL A 83 3.69 7.98 -7.51
N GLY A 84 3.63 9.31 -7.47
CA GLY A 84 4.81 10.16 -7.47
C GLY A 84 4.63 11.43 -8.29
N ARG A 85 5.61 12.31 -8.19
CA ARG A 85 5.62 13.62 -8.85
C ARG A 85 7.03 14.07 -9.19
N PHE A 86 7.10 14.97 -10.15
CA PHE A 86 8.35 15.70 -10.42
C PHE A 86 8.57 16.77 -9.36
N LEU A 87 9.79 16.81 -8.85
CA LEU A 87 10.28 17.86 -7.95
C LEU A 87 11.34 18.69 -8.68
N ILE A 88 11.35 19.98 -8.41
CA ILE A 88 12.40 20.88 -8.91
C ILE A 88 13.45 20.99 -7.81
N GLY A 89 14.67 20.58 -8.11
CA GLY A 89 15.83 20.70 -7.22
C GLY A 89 17.08 21.08 -8.00
N ASN A 90 17.83 22.05 -7.51
CA ASN A 90 19.08 22.52 -8.12
C ASN A 90 18.97 22.90 -9.61
N GLY A 91 17.78 23.40 -10.04
CA GLY A 91 17.53 23.76 -11.43
C GLY A 91 17.17 22.60 -12.35
N GLU A 92 17.09 21.39 -11.84
CA GLU A 92 16.69 20.18 -12.57
C GLU A 92 15.35 19.66 -12.08
N THR A 93 14.64 18.98 -12.97
CA THR A 93 13.38 18.31 -12.64
C THR A 93 13.66 16.83 -12.40
N ILE A 94 13.44 16.37 -11.15
CA ILE A 94 13.73 15.00 -10.71
C ILE A 94 12.42 14.32 -10.36
N TRP A 95 12.24 13.08 -10.84
CA TRP A 95 11.11 12.25 -10.43
C TRP A 95 11.27 11.77 -8.99
N SER A 96 10.21 11.85 -8.20
CA SER A 96 10.14 11.32 -6.83
C SER A 96 8.98 10.35 -6.72
N ASP A 97 9.29 9.08 -6.44
CA ASP A 97 8.28 8.04 -6.21
C ASP A 97 7.42 8.38 -5.00
N GLY A 98 6.12 8.24 -5.16
CA GLY A 98 5.16 8.29 -4.06
C GLY A 98 5.19 7.00 -3.21
N PRO A 99 4.42 6.95 -2.12
CA PRO A 99 4.43 5.81 -1.20
C PRO A 99 4.04 4.49 -1.86
N LEU A 100 3.07 4.48 -2.76
CA LEU A 100 2.65 3.28 -3.49
C LEU A 100 3.77 2.80 -4.42
N ALA A 101 4.35 3.68 -5.26
CA ALA A 101 5.43 3.31 -6.17
C ALA A 101 6.65 2.79 -5.40
N ARG A 102 7.01 3.41 -4.27
CA ARG A 102 8.08 2.91 -3.40
C ARG A 102 7.79 1.51 -2.89
N ALA A 103 6.57 1.26 -2.40
CA ALA A 103 6.18 -0.07 -1.90
C ALA A 103 6.27 -1.12 -3.01
N VAL A 104 5.77 -0.80 -4.21
CA VAL A 104 5.82 -1.70 -5.38
C VAL A 104 7.26 -2.02 -5.76
N ARG A 105 8.14 -0.99 -5.79
CA ARG A 105 9.56 -1.12 -6.18
C ARG A 105 10.39 -1.91 -5.16
N THR A 106 10.08 -1.76 -3.86
CA THR A 106 10.85 -2.39 -2.78
C THR A 106 10.30 -3.74 -2.31
N GLY A 107 9.13 -4.18 -2.80
CA GLY A 107 8.48 -5.40 -2.34
C GLY A 107 7.90 -5.26 -0.92
N ALA A 108 7.53 -4.05 -0.53
CA ALA A 108 6.94 -3.76 0.77
C ALA A 108 5.44 -4.12 0.81
N ILE A 109 4.89 -4.26 2.01
CA ILE A 109 3.45 -4.26 2.23
C ILE A 109 2.98 -2.79 2.16
N CYS A 110 2.07 -2.50 1.22
CA CYS A 110 1.43 -1.19 1.09
C CYS A 110 0.06 -1.22 1.73
N TYR A 111 -0.10 -0.52 2.83
CA TYR A 111 -1.36 -0.44 3.58
C TYR A 111 -2.04 0.90 3.35
N LEU A 112 -3.21 0.86 2.72
CA LEU A 112 -4.08 2.01 2.49
C LEU A 112 -5.20 1.97 3.52
N ASP A 113 -5.09 2.81 4.55
CA ASP A 113 -6.08 2.91 5.61
C ASP A 113 -7.24 3.81 5.20
N GLU A 114 -8.45 3.38 5.51
CA GLU A 114 -9.69 4.11 5.20
C GLU A 114 -9.84 4.45 3.70
N VAL A 115 -9.57 3.46 2.82
CA VAL A 115 -9.55 3.64 1.34
C VAL A 115 -10.83 4.25 0.77
N VAL A 116 -11.92 4.21 1.49
CA VAL A 116 -13.22 4.76 1.12
C VAL A 116 -13.29 6.28 1.16
N GLU A 117 -12.42 6.90 1.95
CA GLU A 117 -12.25 8.35 2.01
C GLU A 117 -11.43 8.88 0.81
N ALA A 118 -10.77 7.97 0.06
CA ALA A 118 -9.99 8.35 -1.10
C ALA A 118 -10.87 8.74 -2.30
N ARG A 119 -10.37 9.63 -3.14
CA ARG A 119 -11.00 10.00 -4.40
C ARG A 119 -11.08 8.80 -5.34
N LYS A 120 -12.07 8.82 -6.26
CA LYS A 120 -12.26 7.75 -7.26
C LYS A 120 -11.05 7.56 -8.18
N ASP A 121 -10.36 8.65 -8.55
CA ASP A 121 -9.15 8.60 -9.37
C ASP A 121 -8.00 7.87 -8.67
N THR A 122 -7.89 8.02 -7.35
CA THR A 122 -6.91 7.31 -6.52
C THR A 122 -7.12 5.80 -6.58
N THR A 123 -8.36 5.32 -6.58
CA THR A 123 -8.64 3.89 -6.64
C THR A 123 -8.35 3.26 -8.00
N VAL A 124 -8.37 4.05 -9.09
CA VAL A 124 -8.10 3.54 -10.45
C VAL A 124 -6.66 3.03 -10.60
N VAL A 125 -5.69 3.71 -9.97
CA VAL A 125 -4.27 3.30 -10.07
C VAL A 125 -3.96 2.00 -9.33
N LEU A 126 -4.85 1.56 -8.44
CA LEU A 126 -4.72 0.31 -7.70
C LEU A 126 -5.13 -0.93 -8.51
N HIS A 127 -5.98 -0.76 -9.54
CA HIS A 127 -6.54 -1.89 -10.29
C HIS A 127 -5.49 -2.79 -10.92
N PRO A 128 -4.44 -2.27 -11.62
CA PRO A 128 -3.43 -3.11 -12.23
C PRO A 128 -2.52 -3.83 -11.22
N LEU A 129 -2.47 -3.33 -9.97
CA LEU A 129 -1.76 -3.98 -8.87
C LEU A 129 -2.56 -5.11 -8.22
N ALA A 130 -3.90 -5.03 -8.33
CA ALA A 130 -4.82 -6.01 -7.77
C ALA A 130 -5.14 -7.15 -8.76
N ASP A 131 -4.61 -7.12 -9.98
CA ASP A 131 -4.79 -8.17 -10.98
C ASP A 131 -3.48 -8.93 -11.26
N ASP A 132 -3.56 -9.94 -12.13
CA ASP A 132 -2.43 -10.83 -12.46
C ASP A 132 -1.23 -10.10 -13.05
N ARG A 133 -1.42 -8.89 -13.58
CA ARG A 133 -0.33 -8.05 -14.11
C ARG A 133 0.62 -7.58 -13.02
N ARG A 134 0.10 -7.33 -11.81
CA ARG A 134 0.87 -6.85 -10.66
C ARG A 134 1.82 -5.72 -11.01
N ALA A 135 1.33 -4.73 -11.77
CA ALA A 135 2.12 -3.64 -12.32
C ALA A 135 1.48 -2.29 -12.01
N LEU A 136 2.31 -1.29 -11.73
CA LEU A 136 1.90 0.10 -11.56
C LEU A 136 2.35 0.90 -12.78
N PRO A 137 1.42 1.38 -13.64
CA PRO A 137 1.78 2.28 -14.72
C PRO A 137 2.08 3.67 -14.15
N ILE A 138 3.27 4.20 -14.43
CA ILE A 138 3.68 5.55 -14.09
C ILE A 138 3.65 6.38 -15.38
N GLU A 139 2.47 6.88 -15.74
CA GLU A 139 2.24 7.57 -17.02
C GLU A 139 3.19 8.74 -17.26
N ARG A 140 3.56 9.47 -16.19
CA ARG A 140 4.42 10.65 -16.27
C ARG A 140 5.85 10.35 -16.68
N THR A 141 6.35 9.16 -16.40
CA THR A 141 7.70 8.70 -16.78
C THR A 141 7.67 7.68 -17.92
N GLY A 142 6.47 7.17 -18.28
CA GLY A 142 6.31 6.09 -19.24
C GLY A 142 6.76 4.73 -18.71
N GLU A 143 7.06 4.61 -17.41
CA GLU A 143 7.49 3.36 -16.76
C GLU A 143 6.28 2.48 -16.44
N GLN A 144 6.41 1.19 -16.70
CA GLN A 144 5.50 0.17 -16.15
C GLN A 144 6.23 -0.59 -15.05
N LEU A 145 6.02 -0.15 -13.82
CA LEU A 145 6.71 -0.67 -12.66
C LEU A 145 6.10 -2.01 -12.23
N GLN A 146 6.85 -3.11 -12.40
CA GLN A 146 6.44 -4.42 -11.92
C GLN A 146 6.60 -4.53 -10.40
N ALA A 147 5.64 -5.19 -9.75
CA ALA A 147 5.72 -5.40 -8.32
C ALA A 147 6.89 -6.32 -7.97
N ALA A 148 7.80 -5.82 -7.14
CA ALA A 148 8.92 -6.60 -6.64
C ALA A 148 8.45 -7.77 -5.75
N PRO A 149 9.26 -8.84 -5.63
CA PRO A 149 8.94 -9.97 -4.75
C PRO A 149 8.65 -9.53 -3.31
N GLY A 150 7.56 -10.02 -2.75
CA GLY A 150 7.11 -9.65 -1.40
C GLY A 150 6.09 -8.52 -1.34
N PHE A 151 5.89 -7.77 -2.42
CA PHE A 151 4.86 -6.74 -2.47
C PHE A 151 3.46 -7.31 -2.22
N MET A 152 2.72 -6.65 -1.35
CA MET A 152 1.30 -6.91 -1.10
C MET A 152 0.53 -5.60 -0.95
N LEU A 153 -0.63 -5.51 -1.60
CA LEU A 153 -1.57 -4.41 -1.41
C LEU A 153 -2.57 -4.81 -0.32
N VAL A 154 -2.64 -4.02 0.73
CA VAL A 154 -3.62 -4.17 1.83
C VAL A 154 -4.44 -2.90 1.89
N MET A 155 -5.75 -3.04 1.93
CA MET A 155 -6.68 -1.91 2.10
C MET A 155 -7.58 -2.15 3.28
N SER A 156 -7.99 -1.09 3.97
CA SER A 156 -8.98 -1.17 5.02
C SER A 156 -10.15 -0.22 4.80
N TYR A 157 -11.27 -0.57 5.39
CA TYR A 157 -12.42 0.32 5.48
C TYR A 157 -13.29 0.03 6.69
N ASN A 158 -14.11 1.03 7.07
CA ASN A 158 -15.11 0.93 8.11
C ASN A 158 -16.51 0.71 7.46
N PRO A 159 -17.22 -0.38 7.80
CA PRO A 159 -18.54 -0.70 7.22
C PRO A 159 -19.66 0.28 7.61
N GLY A 160 -19.45 1.11 8.65
CA GLY A 160 -20.42 2.14 9.09
C GLY A 160 -20.68 3.24 8.05
N TYR A 161 -19.81 3.42 7.08
CA TYR A 161 -20.00 4.35 5.98
C TYR A 161 -20.75 3.67 4.83
N GLN A 162 -22.07 3.91 4.71
CA GLN A 162 -22.97 3.19 3.78
C GLN A 162 -22.63 3.26 2.28
N ASN A 163 -21.69 4.11 1.85
CA ASN A 163 -21.34 4.31 0.44
C ASN A 163 -19.95 3.80 0.04
N VAL A 164 -19.36 3.01 0.88
CA VAL A 164 -17.96 2.68 1.00
C VAL A 164 -17.29 2.07 -0.25
N LEU A 165 -17.99 1.24 -0.97
CA LEU A 165 -17.37 0.47 -2.06
C LEU A 165 -17.78 0.96 -3.47
N LYS A 166 -18.40 2.13 -3.57
CA LYS A 166 -18.79 2.70 -4.87
C LYS A 166 -17.59 3.12 -5.73
N GLY A 167 -16.43 3.36 -5.10
CA GLY A 167 -15.21 3.71 -5.82
C GLY A 167 -14.52 2.53 -6.49
N LEU A 168 -14.62 1.32 -5.90
CA LEU A 168 -14.03 0.12 -6.47
C LEU A 168 -15.00 -0.58 -7.40
N LYS A 169 -14.58 -0.80 -8.65
CA LYS A 169 -15.38 -1.59 -9.62
C LYS A 169 -15.65 -2.98 -9.02
N PRO A 170 -16.84 -3.58 -9.24
CA PRO A 170 -17.16 -4.94 -8.78
C PRO A 170 -16.11 -5.96 -9.17
N SER A 171 -15.59 -5.88 -10.40
CA SER A 171 -14.53 -6.75 -10.90
C SER A 171 -13.20 -6.61 -10.13
N THR A 172 -12.90 -5.44 -9.57
CA THR A 172 -11.71 -5.23 -8.74
C THR A 172 -11.90 -5.83 -7.36
N ARG A 173 -13.09 -5.62 -6.76
CA ARG A 173 -13.39 -6.20 -5.44
C ARG A 173 -13.29 -7.73 -5.40
N GLN A 174 -13.72 -8.40 -6.47
CA GLN A 174 -13.68 -9.85 -6.61
C GLN A 174 -12.25 -10.43 -6.58
N ARG A 175 -11.22 -9.59 -6.73
CA ARG A 175 -9.82 -10.00 -6.70
C ARG A 175 -9.19 -9.93 -5.32
N PHE A 176 -9.87 -9.27 -4.36
CA PHE A 176 -9.38 -9.14 -3.01
C PHE A 176 -9.85 -10.30 -2.13
N VAL A 177 -8.94 -10.83 -1.34
CA VAL A 177 -9.33 -11.64 -0.19
C VAL A 177 -9.93 -10.69 0.84
N ALA A 178 -11.11 -11.00 1.33
CA ALA A 178 -11.79 -10.19 2.34
C ALA A 178 -11.56 -10.78 3.74
N LEU A 179 -11.18 -9.92 4.67
CA LEU A 179 -11.01 -10.25 6.07
C LEU A 179 -11.92 -9.34 6.91
N ASP A 180 -12.79 -9.93 7.73
CA ASP A 180 -13.68 -9.21 8.62
C ASP A 180 -13.09 -9.22 10.04
N MET A 181 -12.90 -8.04 10.63
CA MET A 181 -12.34 -7.84 11.96
C MET A 181 -13.36 -7.11 12.85
N GLY A 182 -13.98 -7.82 13.78
CA GLY A 182 -14.91 -7.24 14.76
C GLY A 182 -16.19 -7.98 14.94
#